data_8bdb4d817f81006abcb1372ceb34fb11
#
_entry.id   8bdb4d817f81006abcb1372ceb34fb11
#
_cell.length_a   1.000
_cell.length_b   1.000
_cell.length_c   1.000
_cell.angle_alpha   90.00
_cell.angle_beta   90.00
_cell.angle_gamma   90.00
#
_symmetry.space_group_name_H-M   'P 1'
#
loop_
_entity.id
_entity.type
_entity.pdbx_description
1 polymer ?
#
loop_
_entity_poly.entity_id
_entity_poly.type
_entity_poly.pdbx_seq_one_letter_code
_entity_poly.pdbx_strand_id
1 'polypeptide(L)' 'MDFSKWQGMDPHLLVGLINTELRNQSESLDDLVKTHDISEEALIEKLQAAGYDYREEQKQFR' A
#
# COMPACT_ATOMS: atom_id res chain seq x y z
N MET A 1 -0.92 11.19 6.49
CA MET A 1 -1.00 9.87 7.16
C MET A 1 0.39 9.33 7.41
N ASP A 2 0.59 8.72 8.55
CA ASP A 2 1.90 8.22 8.94
C ASP A 2 2.02 6.72 8.70
N PHE A 3 2.90 6.34 7.79
CA PHE A 3 3.15 4.92 7.49
C PHE A 3 4.47 4.42 8.08
N SER A 4 5.07 5.17 9.00
CA SER A 4 6.39 4.80 9.54
C SER A 4 6.41 3.42 10.21
N LYS A 5 5.28 2.96 10.69
CA LYS A 5 5.15 1.65 11.35
C LYS A 5 4.41 0.62 10.51
N TRP A 6 4.37 0.82 9.22
CA TRP A 6 3.58 -0.03 8.34
C TRP A 6 3.97 -1.51 8.41
N GLN A 7 5.25 -1.79 8.68
CA GLN A 7 5.72 -3.18 8.73
C GLN A 7 5.13 -3.97 9.90
N GLY A 8 4.77 -3.28 10.97
CA GLY A 8 4.15 -3.91 12.13
C GLY A 8 2.64 -3.88 12.13
N MET A 9 2.02 -3.30 11.10
CA MET A 9 0.57 -3.20 11.04
C MET A 9 -0.06 -4.50 10.54
N ASP A 10 -1.30 -4.74 10.97
CA ASP A 10 -2.11 -5.80 10.42
C ASP A 10 -2.30 -5.53 8.92
N PRO A 11 -1.98 -6.50 8.04
CA PRO A 11 -2.11 -6.28 6.60
C PRO A 11 -3.53 -5.94 6.16
N HIS A 12 -4.55 -6.44 6.86
CA HIS A 12 -5.93 -6.11 6.51
C HIS A 12 -6.25 -4.65 6.81
N LEU A 13 -5.67 -4.10 7.86
CA LEU A 13 -5.80 -2.68 8.17
C LEU A 13 -4.96 -1.86 7.19
N LEU A 14 -3.75 -2.31 6.96
CA LEU A 14 -2.82 -1.60 6.07
C LEU A 14 -3.37 -1.48 4.66
N VAL A 15 -3.98 -2.54 4.12
CA VAL A 15 -4.51 -2.50 2.75
C VAL A 15 -5.60 -1.42 2.62
N GLY A 16 -6.42 -1.27 3.63
CA GLY A 16 -7.44 -0.22 3.63
C GLY A 16 -6.84 1.18 3.60
N LEU A 17 -5.80 1.39 4.41
CA LEU A 17 -5.12 2.68 4.45
C LEU A 17 -4.40 2.98 3.15
N ILE A 18 -3.72 1.98 2.58
CA ILE A 18 -3.00 2.13 1.32
C ILE A 18 -3.99 2.44 0.19
N ASN A 19 -5.10 1.73 0.11
CA ASN A 19 -6.10 1.98 -0.93
C ASN A 19 -6.70 3.38 -0.82
N THR A 20 -6.95 3.84 0.40
CA THR A 20 -7.45 5.19 0.63
C THR A 20 -6.45 6.22 0.15
N GLU A 21 -5.18 6.04 0.47
CA GLU A 21 -4.12 6.96 0.06
C GLU A 21 -3.97 6.98 -1.47
N LEU A 22 -4.03 5.81 -2.10
CA LEU A 22 -3.96 5.71 -3.55
C LEU A 22 -5.09 6.46 -4.24
N ARG A 23 -6.29 6.41 -3.65
CA ARG A 23 -7.45 7.08 -4.22
C ARG A 23 -7.42 8.59 -4.05
N ASN A 24 -6.96 9.05 -2.89
CA ASN A 24 -7.09 10.45 -2.50
C ASN A 24 -5.83 11.29 -2.67
N GLN A 25 -4.64 10.72 -2.48
CA GLN A 25 -3.41 11.49 -2.37
C GLN A 25 -2.33 11.10 -3.37
N SER A 26 -2.35 9.90 -3.89
CA SER A 26 -1.28 9.39 -4.73
C SER A 26 -1.79 9.06 -6.12
N GLU A 27 -0.93 9.27 -7.13
CA GLU A 27 -1.28 8.97 -8.53
C GLU A 27 -1.09 7.50 -8.85
N SER A 28 -0.20 6.82 -8.12
CA SER A 28 0.11 5.42 -8.36
C SER A 28 0.77 4.84 -7.12
N LEU A 29 0.96 3.52 -7.12
CA LEU A 29 1.68 2.86 -6.03
C LEU A 29 3.12 3.36 -5.97
N ASP A 30 3.76 3.55 -7.11
CA ASP A 30 5.11 4.08 -7.18
C ASP A 30 5.20 5.45 -6.50
N ASP A 31 4.25 6.30 -6.78
CA ASP A 31 4.19 7.63 -6.17
C ASP A 31 4.02 7.54 -4.65
N LEU A 32 3.14 6.65 -4.21
CA LEU A 32 2.87 6.47 -2.79
C LEU A 32 4.12 5.99 -2.04
N VAL A 33 4.80 4.97 -2.55
CA VAL A 33 5.96 4.42 -1.86
C VAL A 33 7.11 5.41 -1.81
N LYS A 34 7.27 6.24 -2.83
CA LYS A 34 8.30 7.28 -2.83
C LYS A 34 7.97 8.39 -1.85
N THR A 35 6.72 8.80 -1.80
CA THR A 35 6.28 9.86 -0.91
C THR A 35 6.46 9.47 0.56
N HIS A 36 6.20 8.24 0.89
CA HIS A 36 6.25 7.76 2.28
C HIS A 36 7.52 6.98 2.60
N ASP A 37 8.47 6.93 1.65
CA ASP A 37 9.74 6.23 1.83
C ASP A 37 9.54 4.76 2.23
N ILE A 38 8.69 4.08 1.48
CA ILE A 38 8.37 2.68 1.72
C ILE A 38 9.01 1.83 0.62
N SER A 39 9.49 0.63 0.97
CA SER A 39 9.95 -0.32 -0.03
C SER A 39 8.73 -0.92 -0.74
N GLU A 40 8.60 -0.65 -2.04
CA GLU A 40 7.47 -1.17 -2.82
C GLU A 40 7.43 -2.68 -2.78
N GLU A 41 8.58 -3.32 -2.96
CA GLU A 41 8.67 -4.78 -2.95
C GLU A 41 8.22 -5.36 -1.62
N ALA A 42 8.69 -4.79 -0.52
CA ALA A 42 8.32 -5.28 0.81
C ALA A 42 6.83 -5.07 1.09
N LEU A 43 6.27 -3.95 0.63
CA LEU A 43 4.85 -3.67 0.80
C LEU A 43 4.01 -4.68 0.03
N ILE A 44 4.37 -4.93 -1.22
CA ILE A 44 3.66 -5.89 -2.06
C ILE A 44 3.70 -7.28 -1.42
N GLU A 45 4.88 -7.71 -0.96
CA GLU A 45 5.03 -9.00 -0.31
C GLU A 45 4.13 -9.13 0.92
N LYS A 46 4.11 -8.11 1.74
CA LYS A 46 3.30 -8.12 2.97
C LYS A 46 1.82 -8.28 2.65
N LEU A 47 1.34 -7.55 1.66
CA LEU A 47 -0.08 -7.60 1.31
C LEU A 47 -0.43 -8.86 0.54
N GLN A 48 0.49 -9.38 -0.28
CA GLN A 48 0.28 -10.66 -0.97
C GLN A 48 0.16 -11.80 0.03
N ALA A 49 0.94 -11.78 1.08
CA ALA A 49 0.87 -12.80 2.12
C ALA A 49 -0.50 -12.85 2.80
N ALA A 50 -1.23 -11.73 2.76
CA ALA A 50 -2.57 -11.64 3.31
C ALA A 50 -3.66 -11.88 2.25
N GLY A 51 -3.27 -12.15 1.01
CA GLY A 51 -4.21 -12.44 -0.06
C GLY A 51 -4.59 -11.26 -0.94
N TYR A 52 -3.82 -10.16 -0.86
CA TYR A 52 -4.10 -8.96 -1.65
C TYR A 52 -3.05 -8.77 -2.73
N ASP A 53 -3.51 -8.55 -3.97
CA ASP A 53 -2.62 -8.24 -5.09
C ASP A 53 -2.89 -6.83 -5.58
N TYR A 54 -1.85 -6.13 -6.01
CA TYR A 54 -2.02 -4.80 -6.56
C TYR A 54 -2.62 -4.87 -7.96
N ARG A 55 -3.71 -4.13 -8.16
CA ARG A 55 -4.38 -4.02 -9.47
C ARG A 55 -4.09 -2.63 -10.04
N GLU A 56 -3.13 -2.56 -10.92
CA GLU A 56 -2.70 -1.29 -11.49
C GLU A 56 -3.82 -0.57 -12.22
N GLU A 57 -4.66 -1.30 -12.92
CA GLU A 57 -5.78 -0.73 -13.67
C GLU A 57 -6.77 -0.01 -12.77
N GLN A 58 -6.91 -0.47 -11.54
CA GLN A 58 -7.86 0.08 -10.59
C GLN A 58 -7.17 0.91 -9.51
N LYS A 59 -5.85 0.94 -9.51
CA LYS A 59 -5.04 1.63 -8.50
C LYS A 59 -5.42 1.21 -7.09
N GLN A 60 -5.53 -0.09 -6.87
CA GLN A 60 -5.85 -0.59 -5.53
C GLN A 60 -5.40 -2.03 -5.36
N PHE A 61 -5.27 -2.43 -4.11
CA PHE A 61 -5.02 -3.82 -3.75
C PHE A 61 -6.35 -4.54 -3.57
N ARG A 62 -6.45 -5.76 -4.10
CA ARG A 62 -7.69 -6.54 -4.00
C ARG A 62 -7.43 -7.99 -3.69
#